data_370c1aa8a4f998a35e45cdfb7d4b7a29
#
_entry.id   370c1aa8a4f998a35e45cdfb7d4b7a29
#
_cell.length_a   1.000
_cell.length_b   1.000
_cell.length_c   1.000
_cell.angle_alpha   90.00
_cell.angle_beta   90.00
_cell.angle_gamma   90.00
#
_symmetry.space_group_name_H-M   'P 1'
#
loop_
_entity.id
_entity.type
_entity.pdbx_description
1 polymer ?
#
loop_
_entity_poly.entity_id
_entity_poly.type
_entity_poly.pdbx_seq_one_letter_code
_entity_poly.pdbx_strand_id
1 'polypeptide(L)'
;MIRIAGLFAAFVILAGASFSPASAQDTTITVFAAASMKNALDEIDAAYTARTGVKIVASYAASSALAKQIEQGAPADVFVSADTDWMDYAVSKKAINEPSRVNLLGNGIVLIAPKDSRIDNVNVAQGFDLAKLVGDGRIVTGDVKSVPVGKYAKAALEKLGAWQAAEPKFAMAESVRAALTLVARGEAALGIVYATDAKVEPGVKIVGSFPADSHPAIIYPVAATTTAKSETSDYLAFLRSSAAKTILEKYGFKFLVSPST
;
A
#
# COMPACT_ATOMS: atom_id res chain seq x y z
N MET A 1 67.79 -51.23 48.45
CA MET A 1 66.35 -51.09 48.60
C MET A 1 66.01 -49.62 48.32
N ILE A 2 65.53 -49.35 47.11
CA ILE A 2 65.18 -47.95 46.69
C ILE A 2 63.70 -47.96 46.40
N ARG A 3 62.92 -47.17 47.16
CA ARG A 3 61.47 -46.96 46.94
C ARG A 3 61.29 -45.85 45.97
N ILE A 4 60.66 -46.10 44.81
CA ILE A 4 60.25 -45.13 43.85
C ILE A 4 58.77 -44.73 44.17
N ALA A 5 58.55 -43.48 44.53
CA ALA A 5 57.21 -42.93 44.72
C ALA A 5 56.69 -42.41 43.37
N GLY A 6 55.62 -43.00 42.89
CA GLY A 6 54.96 -42.53 41.67
C GLY A 6 54.04 -41.34 41.97
N LEU A 7 54.22 -40.25 41.23
CA LEU A 7 53.38 -39.06 41.25
C LEU A 7 52.26 -39.22 40.19
N PHE A 8 51.01 -39.33 40.60
CA PHE A 8 49.85 -39.30 39.71
C PHE A 8 49.45 -37.82 39.52
N ALA A 9 49.67 -37.29 38.34
CA ALA A 9 49.13 -36.01 37.94
C ALA A 9 47.72 -36.15 37.41
N ALA A 10 46.71 -35.64 38.12
CA ALA A 10 45.33 -35.56 37.66
C ALA A 10 45.17 -34.40 36.68
N PHE A 11 44.87 -34.73 35.43
CA PHE A 11 44.56 -33.77 34.36
C PHE A 11 43.07 -33.43 34.44
N VAL A 12 42.71 -32.27 34.96
CA VAL A 12 41.34 -31.73 34.95
C VAL A 12 41.09 -31.11 33.58
N ILE A 13 40.31 -31.77 32.73
CA ILE A 13 39.84 -31.24 31.45
C ILE A 13 38.65 -30.29 31.75
N LEU A 14 38.90 -28.98 31.72
CA LEU A 14 37.84 -27.97 31.74
C LEU A 14 37.18 -27.93 30.36
N ALA A 15 36.00 -28.56 30.21
CA ALA A 15 35.20 -28.47 29.04
C ALA A 15 34.59 -27.02 29.00
N GLY A 16 35.23 -26.11 28.27
CA GLY A 16 34.69 -24.78 27.98
C GLY A 16 33.48 -24.91 27.04
N ALA A 17 32.29 -24.73 27.59
CA ALA A 17 31.09 -24.58 26.77
C ALA A 17 31.20 -23.26 25.99
N SER A 18 31.59 -23.33 24.74
CA SER A 18 31.53 -22.21 23.80
C SER A 18 30.08 -21.88 23.54
N PHE A 19 29.53 -20.87 24.24
CA PHE A 19 28.29 -20.23 23.83
C PHE A 19 28.59 -19.46 22.53
N SER A 20 28.30 -20.06 21.39
CA SER A 20 28.17 -19.33 20.14
C SER A 20 26.95 -18.41 20.30
N PRO A 21 27.09 -17.07 20.16
CA PRO A 21 25.91 -16.24 20.08
C PRO A 21 25.12 -16.73 18.86
N ALA A 22 23.86 -17.10 19.08
CA ALA A 22 22.94 -17.35 17.99
C ALA A 22 22.90 -16.03 17.18
N SER A 23 23.46 -16.06 15.97
CA SER A 23 23.32 -14.95 15.03
C SER A 23 21.82 -14.77 14.87
N ALA A 24 21.28 -13.67 15.42
CA ALA A 24 19.92 -13.27 15.12
C ALA A 24 19.89 -13.10 13.60
N GLN A 25 19.27 -14.05 12.90
CA GLN A 25 19.09 -13.97 11.47
C GLN A 25 18.24 -12.74 11.26
N ASP A 26 18.79 -11.69 10.61
CA ASP A 26 18.06 -10.44 10.32
C ASP A 26 16.81 -10.81 9.51
N THR A 27 15.70 -11.01 10.23
CA THR A 27 14.45 -11.42 9.59
C THR A 27 13.93 -10.21 8.81
N THR A 28 13.78 -10.40 7.50
CA THR A 28 13.24 -9.38 6.60
C THR A 28 11.87 -9.83 6.12
N ILE A 29 10.86 -8.98 6.29
CA ILE A 29 9.52 -9.15 5.71
C ILE A 29 9.42 -8.31 4.46
N THR A 30 8.99 -8.90 3.35
CA THR A 30 8.78 -8.23 2.07
C THR A 30 7.31 -7.89 1.89
N VAL A 31 7.00 -6.60 1.75
CA VAL A 31 5.63 -6.08 1.61
C VAL A 31 5.41 -5.58 0.19
N PHE A 32 4.43 -6.14 -0.51
CA PHE A 32 3.95 -5.61 -1.78
C PHE A 32 2.68 -4.80 -1.51
N ALA A 33 2.74 -3.48 -1.69
CA ALA A 33 1.65 -2.59 -1.32
C ALA A 33 1.25 -1.63 -2.44
N ALA A 34 -0.04 -1.36 -2.53
CA ALA A 34 -0.57 -0.33 -3.42
C ALA A 34 0.20 1.00 -3.24
N ALA A 35 0.55 1.65 -4.35
CA ALA A 35 1.41 2.84 -4.37
C ALA A 35 0.91 3.98 -3.45
N SER A 36 -0.41 4.10 -3.26
CA SER A 36 -1.04 5.06 -2.34
C SER A 36 -0.68 4.86 -0.87
N MET A 37 -0.22 3.65 -0.50
CA MET A 37 0.15 3.32 0.88
C MET A 37 1.54 3.83 1.28
N LYS A 38 2.37 4.24 0.31
CA LYS A 38 3.80 4.47 0.53
C LYS A 38 4.11 5.31 1.78
N ASN A 39 3.58 6.51 1.89
CA ASN A 39 3.93 7.41 2.99
C ASN A 39 3.51 6.87 4.36
N ALA A 40 2.32 6.24 4.44
CA ALA A 40 1.82 5.68 5.68
C ALA A 40 2.58 4.40 6.07
N LEU A 41 2.85 3.50 5.11
CA LEU A 41 3.59 2.28 5.38
C LEU A 41 5.05 2.55 5.71
N ASP A 42 5.72 3.48 5.04
CA ASP A 42 7.11 3.84 5.37
C ASP A 42 7.23 4.25 6.87
N GLU A 43 6.25 5.01 7.40
CA GLU A 43 6.23 5.40 8.81
C GLU A 43 5.89 4.22 9.75
N ILE A 44 4.94 3.37 9.35
CA ILE A 44 4.57 2.15 10.08
C ILE A 44 5.73 1.16 10.12
N ASP A 45 6.39 0.93 9.00
CA ASP A 45 7.51 0.00 8.85
C ASP A 45 8.70 0.43 9.71
N ALA A 46 8.97 1.74 9.75
CA ALA A 46 9.99 2.31 10.64
C ALA A 46 9.63 2.08 12.12
N ALA A 47 8.36 2.31 12.50
CA ALA A 47 7.89 2.10 13.87
C ALA A 47 7.93 0.61 14.27
N TYR A 48 7.55 -0.28 13.36
CA TYR A 48 7.62 -1.73 13.59
C TYR A 48 9.06 -2.21 13.74
N THR A 49 9.95 -1.79 12.83
CA THR A 49 11.38 -2.13 12.88
C THR A 49 12.04 -1.63 14.16
N ALA A 50 11.74 -0.39 14.57
CA ALA A 50 12.26 0.17 15.82
C ALA A 50 11.82 -0.62 17.07
N ARG A 51 10.61 -1.20 17.03
CA ARG A 51 10.04 -1.98 18.14
C ARG A 51 10.55 -3.41 18.20
N THR A 52 10.78 -4.05 17.05
CA THR A 52 10.99 -5.51 16.95
C THR A 52 12.37 -5.91 16.47
N GLY A 53 13.11 -5.01 15.83
CA GLY A 53 14.34 -5.32 15.11
C GLY A 53 14.10 -5.99 13.74
N VAL A 54 12.87 -6.37 13.39
CA VAL A 54 12.54 -7.00 12.11
C VAL A 54 12.55 -5.94 11.00
N LYS A 55 13.32 -6.19 9.95
CA LYS A 55 13.41 -5.29 8.80
C LYS A 55 12.21 -5.48 7.87
N ILE A 56 11.58 -4.38 7.45
CA ILE A 56 10.56 -4.38 6.41
C ILE A 56 11.15 -3.84 5.12
N VAL A 57 10.89 -4.52 4.01
CA VAL A 57 11.24 -4.07 2.65
C VAL A 57 9.96 -3.98 1.85
N ALA A 58 9.51 -2.76 1.57
CA ALA A 58 8.27 -2.51 0.85
C ALA A 58 8.52 -2.20 -0.63
N SER A 59 7.70 -2.79 -1.50
CA SER A 59 7.61 -2.49 -2.94
C SER A 59 6.26 -1.87 -3.24
N TYR A 60 6.25 -0.71 -3.88
CA TYR A 60 5.06 0.08 -4.13
C TYR A 60 4.76 0.17 -5.63
N ALA A 61 3.60 -0.32 -6.06
CA ALA A 61 3.13 -0.23 -7.43
C ALA A 61 1.58 -0.28 -7.48
N ALA A 62 1.00 -0.32 -8.67
CA ALA A 62 -0.42 -0.62 -8.80
C ALA A 62 -0.70 -2.05 -8.30
N SER A 63 -1.83 -2.23 -7.60
CA SER A 63 -2.24 -3.55 -7.08
C SER A 63 -2.31 -4.61 -8.16
N SER A 64 -2.70 -4.22 -9.38
CA SER A 64 -2.72 -5.09 -10.56
C SER A 64 -1.34 -5.65 -10.93
N ALA A 65 -0.32 -4.81 -10.89
CA ALA A 65 1.06 -5.21 -11.19
C ALA A 65 1.60 -6.13 -10.10
N LEU A 66 1.38 -5.76 -8.83
CA LEU A 66 1.85 -6.54 -7.68
C LEU A 66 1.19 -7.91 -7.60
N ALA A 67 -0.14 -7.99 -7.82
CA ALA A 67 -0.87 -9.26 -7.82
C ALA A 67 -0.33 -10.22 -8.90
N LYS A 68 -0.01 -9.70 -10.10
CA LYS A 68 0.60 -10.50 -11.17
C LYS A 68 2.03 -10.92 -10.86
N GLN A 69 2.82 -10.08 -10.20
CA GLN A 69 4.17 -10.44 -9.73
C GLN A 69 4.10 -11.57 -8.69
N ILE A 70 3.16 -11.49 -7.75
CA ILE A 70 2.93 -12.54 -6.74
C ILE A 70 2.52 -13.86 -7.43
N GLU A 71 1.59 -13.81 -8.40
CA GLU A 71 1.22 -14.98 -9.22
C GLU A 71 2.43 -15.62 -9.90
N GLN A 72 3.39 -14.80 -10.34
CA GLN A 72 4.64 -15.24 -10.99
C GLN A 72 5.71 -15.70 -10.00
N GLY A 73 5.41 -15.76 -8.71
CA GLY A 73 6.31 -16.26 -7.67
C GLY A 73 7.25 -15.21 -7.08
N ALA A 74 6.95 -13.90 -7.23
CA ALA A 74 7.72 -12.88 -6.54
C ALA A 74 7.65 -13.07 -5.02
N PRO A 75 8.78 -12.92 -4.29
CA PRO A 75 8.90 -13.32 -2.88
C PRO A 75 8.27 -12.26 -1.94
N ALA A 76 6.96 -12.03 -2.05
CA ALA A 76 6.24 -11.16 -1.14
C ALA A 76 5.72 -11.97 0.05
N ASP A 77 5.88 -11.44 1.26
CA ASP A 77 5.30 -11.99 2.49
C ASP A 77 3.89 -11.40 2.74
N VAL A 78 3.70 -10.11 2.42
CA VAL A 78 2.43 -9.39 2.59
C VAL A 78 2.00 -8.75 1.28
N PHE A 79 0.71 -8.83 1.00
CA PHE A 79 0.07 -8.08 -0.09
C PHE A 79 -0.97 -7.11 0.47
N VAL A 80 -0.87 -5.82 0.10
CA VAL A 80 -1.84 -4.76 0.41
C VAL A 80 -2.40 -4.21 -0.89
N SER A 81 -3.64 -4.53 -1.21
CA SER A 81 -4.32 -4.06 -2.42
C SER A 81 -5.14 -2.79 -2.16
N ALA A 82 -5.32 -1.95 -3.16
CA ALA A 82 -6.21 -0.78 -3.12
C ALA A 82 -7.63 -1.08 -3.64
N ASP A 83 -7.92 -2.32 -3.95
CA ASP A 83 -9.27 -2.84 -4.23
C ASP A 83 -9.38 -4.30 -3.80
N THR A 84 -10.60 -4.78 -3.71
CA THR A 84 -10.88 -6.19 -3.41
C THR A 84 -10.64 -7.09 -4.61
N ASP A 85 -10.82 -6.59 -5.84
CA ASP A 85 -10.73 -7.40 -7.06
C ASP A 85 -9.32 -8.00 -7.26
N TRP A 86 -8.26 -7.23 -7.02
CA TRP A 86 -6.90 -7.73 -7.14
C TRP A 86 -6.48 -8.63 -5.98
N MET A 87 -7.08 -8.44 -4.81
CA MET A 87 -6.94 -9.41 -3.72
C MET A 87 -7.66 -10.72 -4.06
N ASP A 88 -8.89 -10.66 -4.58
CA ASP A 88 -9.66 -11.82 -5.03
C ASP A 88 -8.96 -12.55 -6.17
N TYR A 89 -8.36 -11.80 -7.10
CA TYR A 89 -7.50 -12.36 -8.13
C TYR A 89 -6.35 -13.17 -7.53
N ALA A 90 -5.59 -12.61 -6.58
CA ALA A 90 -4.46 -13.29 -5.95
C ALA A 90 -4.92 -14.53 -5.12
N VAL A 91 -6.10 -14.46 -4.49
CA VAL A 91 -6.75 -15.64 -3.86
C VAL A 91 -7.07 -16.71 -4.89
N SER A 92 -7.67 -16.35 -6.03
CA SER A 92 -8.02 -17.30 -7.10
C SER A 92 -6.79 -18.02 -7.68
N LYS A 93 -5.62 -17.37 -7.61
CA LYS A 93 -4.32 -17.93 -7.99
C LYS A 93 -3.65 -18.74 -6.89
N LYS A 94 -4.33 -18.93 -5.74
CA LYS A 94 -3.80 -19.63 -4.56
C LYS A 94 -2.50 -19.02 -4.02
N ALA A 95 -2.32 -17.73 -4.23
CA ALA A 95 -1.13 -16.98 -3.82
C ALA A 95 -1.28 -16.32 -2.44
N ILE A 96 -2.49 -16.31 -1.88
CA ILE A 96 -2.84 -15.66 -0.61
C ILE A 96 -3.24 -16.69 0.43
N ASN A 97 -2.74 -16.53 1.65
CA ASN A 97 -3.26 -17.19 2.85
C ASN A 97 -4.58 -16.52 3.24
N GLU A 98 -5.68 -17.01 2.68
CA GLU A 98 -7.00 -16.39 2.78
C GLU A 98 -7.47 -16.14 4.22
N PRO A 99 -7.25 -17.05 5.20
CA PRO A 99 -7.56 -16.79 6.60
C PRO A 99 -6.89 -15.55 7.21
N SER A 100 -5.79 -15.07 6.63
CA SER A 100 -5.09 -13.87 7.09
C SER A 100 -5.68 -12.57 6.54
N ARG A 101 -6.59 -12.66 5.56
CA ARG A 101 -7.15 -11.50 4.85
C ARG A 101 -8.02 -10.65 5.77
N VAL A 102 -7.78 -9.35 5.75
CA VAL A 102 -8.56 -8.35 6.49
C VAL A 102 -8.82 -7.14 5.61
N ASN A 103 -10.04 -6.64 5.57
CA ASN A 103 -10.38 -5.35 4.95
C ASN A 103 -9.97 -4.23 5.91
N LEU A 104 -8.75 -3.73 5.75
CA LEU A 104 -8.10 -2.89 6.75
C LEU A 104 -8.52 -1.43 6.65
N LEU A 105 -8.56 -0.87 5.43
CA LEU A 105 -8.73 0.57 5.23
C LEU A 105 -9.80 0.90 4.19
N GLY A 106 -10.38 2.10 4.35
CA GLY A 106 -11.18 2.77 3.34
C GLY A 106 -10.50 4.05 2.85
N ASN A 107 -10.95 4.55 1.70
CA ASN A 107 -10.46 5.78 1.08
C ASN A 107 -11.58 6.48 0.30
N GLY A 108 -11.28 7.62 -0.33
CA GLY A 108 -12.13 8.33 -1.28
C GLY A 108 -11.31 8.77 -2.48
N ILE A 109 -11.95 9.06 -3.60
CA ILE A 109 -11.32 9.67 -4.76
C ILE A 109 -11.66 11.15 -4.86
N VAL A 110 -10.70 11.91 -5.37
CA VAL A 110 -10.78 13.37 -5.51
C VAL A 110 -10.31 13.81 -6.88
N LEU A 111 -10.86 14.92 -7.36
CA LEU A 111 -10.37 15.65 -8.51
C LEU A 111 -9.30 16.63 -8.02
N ILE A 112 -8.12 16.57 -8.62
CA ILE A 112 -6.97 17.42 -8.32
C ILE A 112 -6.56 18.25 -9.54
N ALA A 113 -5.95 19.39 -9.26
CA ALA A 113 -5.27 20.23 -10.24
C ALA A 113 -3.88 20.64 -9.73
N PRO A 114 -2.97 21.13 -10.59
CA PRO A 114 -1.73 21.76 -10.15
C PRO A 114 -2.00 22.84 -9.09
N LYS A 115 -1.08 23.03 -8.16
CA LYS A 115 -1.23 23.95 -7.03
C LYS A 115 -1.62 25.37 -7.44
N ASP A 116 -1.08 25.86 -8.54
CA ASP A 116 -1.26 27.20 -9.11
C ASP A 116 -2.39 27.29 -10.15
N SER A 117 -3.12 26.19 -10.40
CA SER A 117 -4.25 26.17 -11.32
C SER A 117 -5.32 27.16 -10.91
N ARG A 118 -5.99 27.77 -11.92
CA ARG A 118 -7.17 28.62 -11.69
C ARG A 118 -8.46 27.84 -11.46
N ILE A 119 -8.45 26.53 -11.72
CA ILE A 119 -9.59 25.66 -11.44
C ILE A 119 -9.69 25.47 -9.93
N ASP A 120 -10.88 25.70 -9.37
CA ASP A 120 -11.15 25.57 -7.95
C ASP A 120 -12.64 25.30 -7.70
N ASN A 121 -12.99 24.74 -6.53
CA ASN A 121 -14.37 24.56 -6.05
C ASN A 121 -15.31 23.87 -7.07
N VAL A 122 -14.85 22.78 -7.67
CA VAL A 122 -15.63 22.01 -8.64
C VAL A 122 -16.72 21.21 -7.93
N ASN A 123 -17.98 21.44 -8.30
CA ASN A 123 -19.09 20.62 -7.84
C ASN A 123 -19.16 19.31 -8.66
N VAL A 124 -18.62 18.24 -8.10
CA VAL A 124 -18.64 16.89 -8.72
C VAL A 124 -19.98 16.22 -8.39
N ALA A 125 -20.95 16.36 -9.27
CA ALA A 125 -22.32 15.86 -9.11
C ALA A 125 -22.87 15.30 -10.43
N GLN A 126 -24.10 14.80 -10.40
CA GLN A 126 -24.78 14.33 -11.60
C GLN A 126 -24.80 15.42 -12.69
N GLY A 127 -24.42 15.07 -13.91
CA GLY A 127 -24.34 16.00 -15.05
C GLY A 127 -23.11 16.91 -15.04
N PHE A 128 -22.15 16.67 -14.19
CA PHE A 128 -20.86 17.39 -14.13
C PHE A 128 -20.10 17.24 -15.46
N ASP A 129 -19.78 18.36 -16.09
CA ASP A 129 -19.12 18.41 -17.41
C ASP A 129 -17.59 18.50 -17.26
N LEU A 130 -16.98 17.35 -17.00
CA LEU A 130 -15.52 17.23 -16.86
C LEU A 130 -14.78 17.56 -18.17
N ALA A 131 -15.37 17.21 -19.32
CA ALA A 131 -14.78 17.48 -20.63
C ALA A 131 -14.66 18.99 -20.91
N LYS A 132 -15.71 19.74 -20.56
CA LYS A 132 -15.70 21.21 -20.66
C LYS A 132 -14.75 21.84 -19.65
N LEU A 133 -14.73 21.33 -18.41
CA LEU A 133 -13.86 21.85 -17.35
C LEU A 133 -12.38 21.78 -17.73
N VAL A 134 -11.94 20.67 -18.32
CA VAL A 134 -10.52 20.47 -18.69
C VAL A 134 -10.13 21.24 -19.96
N GLY A 135 -11.09 21.66 -20.79
CA GLY A 135 -10.83 22.34 -22.07
C GLY A 135 -9.94 21.51 -22.98
N ASP A 136 -8.87 22.10 -23.50
CA ASP A 136 -7.90 21.41 -24.36
C ASP A 136 -6.84 20.60 -23.58
N GLY A 137 -6.89 20.63 -22.25
CA GLY A 137 -5.97 19.91 -21.39
C GLY A 137 -6.22 18.41 -21.34
N ARG A 138 -5.40 17.71 -20.53
CA ARG A 138 -5.53 16.28 -20.26
C ARG A 138 -5.98 16.05 -18.82
N ILE A 139 -6.72 14.95 -18.64
CA ILE A 139 -7.09 14.39 -17.34
C ILE A 139 -6.25 13.13 -17.16
N VAL A 140 -5.63 12.94 -16.01
CA VAL A 140 -4.86 11.73 -15.73
C VAL A 140 -5.44 10.97 -14.56
N THR A 141 -5.43 9.65 -14.67
CA THR A 141 -5.68 8.70 -13.57
C THR A 141 -4.93 7.40 -13.85
N GLY A 142 -5.01 6.42 -12.97
CA GLY A 142 -4.50 5.08 -13.28
C GLY A 142 -5.25 4.44 -14.46
N ASP A 143 -4.65 3.46 -15.13
CA ASP A 143 -5.32 2.74 -16.21
C ASP A 143 -6.69 2.22 -15.76
N VAL A 144 -7.74 2.61 -16.46
CA VAL A 144 -9.14 2.37 -16.06
C VAL A 144 -9.58 0.91 -16.19
N LYS A 145 -8.77 0.07 -16.84
CA LYS A 145 -9.06 -1.36 -17.00
C LYS A 145 -8.39 -2.20 -15.91
N SER A 146 -7.31 -1.69 -15.32
CA SER A 146 -6.47 -2.50 -14.44
C SER A 146 -6.09 -1.82 -13.11
N VAL A 147 -5.79 -0.53 -13.10
CA VAL A 147 -5.32 0.16 -11.89
C VAL A 147 -6.51 0.54 -11.02
N PRO A 148 -6.53 0.20 -9.72
CA PRO A 148 -7.69 0.42 -8.85
C PRO A 148 -8.27 1.83 -8.91
N VAL A 149 -7.47 2.88 -8.75
CA VAL A 149 -7.96 4.26 -8.82
C VAL A 149 -8.63 4.59 -10.15
N GLY A 150 -8.10 4.06 -11.26
CA GLY A 150 -8.69 4.25 -12.59
C GLY A 150 -10.04 3.55 -12.73
N LYS A 151 -10.18 2.35 -12.18
CA LYS A 151 -11.47 1.60 -12.13
C LYS A 151 -12.51 2.39 -11.35
N TYR A 152 -12.15 2.91 -10.17
CA TYR A 152 -13.05 3.74 -9.36
C TYR A 152 -13.40 5.07 -10.04
N ALA A 153 -12.42 5.73 -10.66
CA ALA A 153 -12.63 6.97 -11.41
C ALA A 153 -13.62 6.76 -12.57
N LYS A 154 -13.43 5.71 -13.36
CA LYS A 154 -14.34 5.36 -14.45
C LYS A 154 -15.75 5.09 -13.93
N ALA A 155 -15.90 4.23 -12.93
CA ALA A 155 -17.21 3.90 -12.34
C ALA A 155 -17.94 5.16 -11.85
N ALA A 156 -17.21 6.05 -11.15
CA ALA A 156 -17.78 7.31 -10.67
C ALA A 156 -18.25 8.22 -11.81
N LEU A 157 -17.42 8.38 -12.84
CA LEU A 157 -17.75 9.23 -13.98
C LEU A 157 -18.89 8.64 -14.85
N GLU A 158 -18.97 7.32 -14.99
CA GLU A 158 -20.08 6.65 -15.64
C GLU A 158 -21.38 6.91 -14.89
N LYS A 159 -21.39 6.73 -13.56
CA LYS A 159 -22.58 6.99 -12.75
C LYS A 159 -23.00 8.46 -12.76
N LEU A 160 -22.05 9.39 -12.82
CA LEU A 160 -22.32 10.83 -12.88
C LEU A 160 -22.64 11.32 -14.31
N GLY A 161 -22.60 10.43 -15.33
CA GLY A 161 -22.87 10.78 -16.73
C GLY A 161 -21.75 11.59 -17.41
N ALA A 162 -20.55 11.61 -16.83
CA ALA A 162 -19.43 12.43 -17.31
C ALA A 162 -18.39 11.64 -18.13
N TRP A 163 -18.42 10.29 -18.10
CA TRP A 163 -17.37 9.46 -18.68
C TRP A 163 -17.27 9.61 -20.20
N GLN A 164 -18.36 9.43 -20.91
CA GLN A 164 -18.36 9.34 -22.38
C GLN A 164 -17.76 10.58 -23.05
N ALA A 165 -18.09 11.78 -22.56
CA ALA A 165 -17.56 13.05 -23.09
C ALA A 165 -16.09 13.27 -22.70
N ALA A 166 -15.68 12.79 -21.50
CA ALA A 166 -14.33 13.01 -20.99
C ALA A 166 -13.31 11.95 -21.42
N GLU A 167 -13.75 10.73 -21.78
CA GLU A 167 -12.88 9.59 -22.12
C GLU A 167 -11.76 9.94 -23.10
N PRO A 168 -11.98 10.66 -24.22
CA PRO A 168 -10.91 10.99 -25.17
C PRO A 168 -9.82 11.92 -24.60
N LYS A 169 -10.09 12.55 -23.47
CA LYS A 169 -9.17 13.50 -22.80
C LYS A 169 -8.32 12.82 -21.74
N PHE A 170 -8.59 11.55 -21.41
CA PHE A 170 -7.82 10.83 -20.41
C PHE A 170 -6.45 10.40 -20.92
N ALA A 171 -5.44 10.58 -20.06
CA ALA A 171 -4.15 9.89 -20.11
C ALA A 171 -4.11 8.86 -18.99
N MET A 172 -3.69 7.64 -19.31
CA MET A 172 -3.68 6.51 -18.38
C MET A 172 -2.27 6.33 -17.83
N ALA A 173 -2.14 6.38 -16.50
CA ALA A 173 -0.87 6.16 -15.81
C ALA A 173 -0.78 4.71 -15.28
N GLU A 174 0.43 4.24 -15.09
CA GLU A 174 0.71 2.90 -14.56
C GLU A 174 0.31 2.73 -13.08
N SER A 175 0.22 3.83 -12.32
CA SER A 175 -0.20 3.84 -10.92
C SER A 175 -0.81 5.20 -10.54
N VAL A 176 -1.46 5.26 -9.36
CA VAL A 176 -2.00 6.52 -8.83
C VAL A 176 -0.89 7.54 -8.57
N ARG A 177 0.30 7.10 -8.11
CA ARG A 177 1.43 8.01 -7.85
C ARG A 177 2.06 8.54 -9.12
N ALA A 178 2.09 7.77 -10.20
CA ALA A 178 2.46 8.27 -11.52
C ALA A 178 1.46 9.33 -12.00
N ALA A 179 0.15 9.09 -11.86
CA ALA A 179 -0.88 10.08 -12.19
C ALA A 179 -0.73 11.37 -11.37
N LEU A 180 -0.55 11.24 -10.05
CA LEU A 180 -0.33 12.37 -9.14
C LEU A 180 0.87 13.23 -9.56
N THR A 181 1.99 12.59 -9.90
CA THR A 181 3.21 13.26 -10.33
C THR A 181 3.01 14.08 -11.62
N LEU A 182 2.25 13.55 -12.59
CA LEU A 182 1.95 14.28 -13.83
C LEU A 182 1.16 15.57 -13.57
N VAL A 183 0.21 15.53 -12.63
CA VAL A 183 -0.52 16.75 -12.23
C VAL A 183 0.38 17.70 -11.46
N ALA A 184 1.16 17.20 -10.50
CA ALA A 184 2.05 18.03 -9.69
C ALA A 184 3.09 18.80 -10.54
N ARG A 185 3.49 18.22 -11.69
CA ARG A 185 4.42 18.85 -12.65
C ARG A 185 3.73 19.74 -13.68
N GLY A 186 2.38 19.82 -13.65
CA GLY A 186 1.63 20.57 -14.66
C GLY A 186 1.56 19.90 -16.04
N GLU A 187 1.95 18.63 -16.15
CA GLU A 187 1.89 17.84 -17.40
C GLU A 187 0.45 17.36 -17.71
N ALA A 188 -0.43 17.39 -16.69
CA ALA A 188 -1.86 17.19 -16.82
C ALA A 188 -2.62 18.32 -16.11
N ALA A 189 -3.68 18.83 -16.73
CA ALA A 189 -4.48 19.92 -16.18
C ALA A 189 -5.32 19.49 -14.98
N LEU A 190 -5.78 18.23 -14.98
CA LEU A 190 -6.59 17.63 -13.93
C LEU A 190 -6.14 16.18 -13.70
N GLY A 191 -6.39 15.67 -12.51
CA GLY A 191 -6.20 14.25 -12.20
C GLY A 191 -7.27 13.72 -11.26
N ILE A 192 -7.52 12.41 -11.32
CA ILE A 192 -8.34 11.70 -10.34
C ILE A 192 -7.44 10.73 -9.60
N VAL A 193 -7.30 10.98 -8.29
CA VAL A 193 -6.42 10.23 -7.37
C VAL A 193 -7.15 9.94 -6.07
N TYR A 194 -6.55 9.19 -5.16
CA TYR A 194 -7.12 9.06 -3.82
C TYR A 194 -6.91 10.34 -3.00
N ALA A 195 -7.83 10.60 -2.08
CA ALA A 195 -7.73 11.73 -1.17
C ALA A 195 -6.43 11.70 -0.34
N THR A 196 -5.97 10.51 0.03
CA THR A 196 -4.71 10.29 0.74
C THR A 196 -3.48 10.65 -0.08
N ASP A 197 -3.50 10.43 -1.40
CA ASP A 197 -2.41 10.83 -2.29
C ASP A 197 -2.33 12.35 -2.44
N ALA A 198 -3.49 13.00 -2.64
CA ALA A 198 -3.56 14.45 -2.73
C ALA A 198 -3.09 15.15 -1.45
N LYS A 199 -3.35 14.54 -0.29
CA LYS A 199 -2.98 15.10 1.03
C LYS A 199 -1.47 15.19 1.23
N VAL A 200 -0.69 14.32 0.62
CA VAL A 200 0.76 14.25 0.81
C VAL A 200 1.58 14.91 -0.30
N GLU A 201 0.93 15.43 -1.33
CA GLU A 201 1.61 16.05 -2.48
C GLU A 201 1.37 17.57 -2.51
N PRO A 202 2.35 18.38 -2.11
CA PRO A 202 2.19 19.84 -2.04
C PRO A 202 2.07 20.51 -3.42
N GLY A 203 2.46 19.82 -4.51
CA GLY A 203 2.39 20.32 -5.88
C GLY A 203 0.98 20.32 -6.47
N VAL A 204 -0.01 19.75 -5.76
CA VAL A 204 -1.40 19.70 -6.20
C VAL A 204 -2.34 20.33 -5.19
N LYS A 205 -3.57 20.62 -5.63
CA LYS A 205 -4.71 20.96 -4.76
C LYS A 205 -5.92 20.12 -5.13
N ILE A 206 -6.72 19.77 -4.13
CA ILE A 206 -8.04 19.16 -4.34
C ILE A 206 -8.99 20.27 -4.82
N VAL A 207 -9.60 20.07 -5.98
CA VAL A 207 -10.57 20.99 -6.56
C VAL A 207 -12.01 20.46 -6.49
N GLY A 208 -12.20 19.17 -6.23
CA GLY A 208 -13.50 18.55 -6.02
C GLY A 208 -13.39 17.15 -5.41
N SER A 209 -14.44 16.69 -4.74
CA SER A 209 -14.52 15.34 -4.19
C SER A 209 -15.66 14.58 -4.85
N PHE A 210 -15.41 13.33 -5.18
CA PHE A 210 -16.45 12.46 -5.74
C PHE A 210 -17.40 12.00 -4.63
N PRO A 211 -18.73 11.99 -4.89
CA PRO A 211 -19.70 11.42 -3.95
C PRO A 211 -19.37 9.95 -3.64
N ALA A 212 -19.47 9.57 -2.37
CA ALA A 212 -19.12 8.21 -1.94
C ALA A 212 -20.01 7.12 -2.59
N ASP A 213 -21.21 7.48 -2.99
CA ASP A 213 -22.15 6.62 -3.71
C ASP A 213 -21.93 6.61 -5.22
N SER A 214 -21.02 7.42 -5.77
CA SER A 214 -20.73 7.46 -7.21
C SER A 214 -19.90 6.27 -7.69
N HIS A 215 -19.28 5.51 -6.80
CA HIS A 215 -18.44 4.36 -7.10
C HIS A 215 -18.58 3.28 -6.02
N PRO A 216 -18.15 2.03 -6.26
CA PRO A 216 -18.05 1.02 -5.21
C PRO A 216 -17.18 1.50 -4.05
N ALA A 217 -17.46 0.99 -2.84
CA ALA A 217 -16.64 1.33 -1.66
C ALA A 217 -15.17 1.01 -1.92
N ILE A 218 -14.30 1.97 -1.64
CA ILE A 218 -12.85 1.81 -1.78
C ILE A 218 -12.34 1.10 -0.55
N ILE A 219 -11.92 -0.16 -0.69
CA ILE A 219 -11.44 -1.02 0.38
C ILE A 219 -10.01 -1.43 0.07
N TYR A 220 -9.16 -1.36 1.10
CA TYR A 220 -7.78 -1.86 1.06
C TYR A 220 -7.71 -3.14 1.90
N PRO A 221 -7.80 -4.31 1.28
CA PRO A 221 -7.52 -5.57 1.95
C PRO A 221 -6.01 -5.77 2.11
N VAL A 222 -5.62 -6.38 3.23
CA VAL A 222 -4.27 -6.86 3.51
C VAL A 222 -4.32 -8.35 3.80
N ALA A 223 -3.31 -9.10 3.36
CA ALA A 223 -3.17 -10.51 3.66
C ALA A 223 -1.70 -10.95 3.59
N ALA A 224 -1.36 -12.05 4.27
CA ALA A 224 -0.13 -12.81 4.01
C ALA A 224 -0.25 -13.55 2.69
N THR A 225 0.87 -13.73 2.00
CA THR A 225 0.96 -14.69 0.88
C THR A 225 1.05 -16.12 1.38
N THR A 226 0.91 -17.10 0.49
CA THR A 226 1.09 -18.53 0.85
C THR A 226 2.55 -18.90 1.11
N THR A 227 3.50 -18.06 0.71
CA THR A 227 4.94 -18.24 0.92
C THR A 227 5.49 -17.37 2.04
N ALA A 228 4.61 -16.67 2.78
CA ALA A 228 4.99 -15.75 3.83
C ALA A 228 5.74 -16.44 4.96
N LYS A 229 6.73 -15.74 5.51
CA LYS A 229 7.47 -16.16 6.70
C LYS A 229 6.57 -16.16 7.95
N SER A 230 6.93 -16.94 8.96
CA SER A 230 6.17 -17.04 10.22
C SER A 230 5.97 -15.71 10.93
N GLU A 231 6.98 -14.82 10.90
CA GLU A 231 7.00 -13.51 11.53
C GLU A 231 6.02 -12.51 10.88
N THR A 232 5.51 -12.85 9.70
CA THR A 232 4.51 -12.03 8.99
C THR A 232 3.23 -11.86 9.80
N SER A 233 2.86 -12.85 10.62
CA SER A 233 1.68 -12.77 11.48
C SER A 233 1.74 -11.60 12.46
N ASP A 234 2.90 -11.35 13.06
CA ASP A 234 3.11 -10.25 14.01
C ASP A 234 3.06 -8.89 13.33
N TYR A 235 3.60 -8.79 12.11
CA TYR A 235 3.48 -7.57 11.32
C TYR A 235 2.03 -7.29 10.91
N LEU A 236 1.27 -8.30 10.49
CA LEU A 236 -0.17 -8.15 10.21
C LEU A 236 -0.98 -7.77 11.46
N ALA A 237 -0.60 -8.28 12.64
CA ALA A 237 -1.19 -7.85 13.90
C ALA A 237 -0.85 -6.38 14.20
N PHE A 238 0.39 -5.96 13.96
CA PHE A 238 0.81 -4.58 14.12
C PHE A 238 0.06 -3.62 13.19
N LEU A 239 -0.15 -3.98 11.93
CA LEU A 239 -0.96 -3.20 10.99
C LEU A 239 -2.40 -2.94 11.49
N ARG A 240 -2.93 -3.82 12.35
CA ARG A 240 -4.26 -3.69 12.97
C ARG A 240 -4.23 -3.02 14.35
N SER A 241 -3.07 -2.63 14.86
CA SER A 241 -2.90 -2.02 16.18
C SER A 241 -3.38 -0.57 16.23
N SER A 242 -3.60 -0.06 17.45
CA SER A 242 -3.90 1.35 17.68
C SER A 242 -2.77 2.29 17.22
N ALA A 243 -1.51 1.84 17.29
CA ALA A 243 -0.35 2.60 16.80
C ALA A 243 -0.41 2.78 15.28
N ALA A 244 -0.62 1.69 14.53
CA ALA A 244 -0.76 1.75 13.07
C ALA A 244 -2.01 2.54 12.66
N LYS A 245 -3.14 2.37 13.37
CA LYS A 245 -4.35 3.18 13.16
C LYS A 245 -4.06 4.67 13.20
N THR A 246 -3.36 5.14 14.24
CA THR A 246 -3.02 6.56 14.40
C THR A 246 -2.23 7.09 13.20
N ILE A 247 -1.26 6.32 12.72
CA ILE A 247 -0.47 6.68 11.55
C ILE A 247 -1.35 6.70 10.29
N LEU A 248 -2.15 5.67 10.04
CA LEU A 248 -3.01 5.56 8.88
C LEU A 248 -4.02 6.71 8.79
N GLU A 249 -4.67 7.05 9.90
CA GLU A 249 -5.62 8.17 9.99
C GLU A 249 -4.92 9.54 9.82
N LYS A 250 -3.68 9.70 10.29
CA LYS A 250 -2.85 10.88 10.03
C LYS A 250 -2.70 11.12 8.52
N TYR A 251 -2.52 10.06 7.73
CA TYR A 251 -2.43 10.14 6.26
C TYR A 251 -3.79 10.23 5.56
N GLY A 252 -4.90 10.13 6.28
CA GLY A 252 -6.26 10.32 5.76
C GLY A 252 -6.98 9.04 5.37
N PHE A 253 -6.43 7.87 5.67
CA PHE A 253 -7.16 6.61 5.52
C PHE A 253 -8.25 6.48 6.57
N LYS A 254 -9.34 5.80 6.20
CA LYS A 254 -10.37 5.37 7.15
C LYS A 254 -10.01 3.98 7.65
N PHE A 255 -9.82 3.82 8.95
CA PHE A 255 -9.56 2.52 9.56
C PHE A 255 -10.87 1.75 9.72
N LEU A 256 -10.95 0.50 9.23
CA LEU A 256 -12.21 -0.24 9.11
C LEU A 256 -12.38 -1.37 10.13
N VAL A 257 -11.34 -1.69 10.88
CA VAL A 257 -11.36 -2.79 11.87
C VAL A 257 -11.25 -2.25 13.28
N SER A 258 -11.70 -3.04 14.27
CA SER A 258 -11.40 -2.74 15.67
C SER A 258 -9.89 -2.93 15.90
N PRO A 259 -9.19 -1.97 16.50
CA PRO A 259 -7.77 -2.14 16.77
C PRO A 259 -7.53 -3.35 17.66
N SER A 260 -6.50 -4.15 17.30
CA SER A 260 -5.98 -5.17 18.22
C SER A 260 -5.27 -4.48 19.39
N THR A 261 -5.51 -5.00 20.58
CA THR A 261 -4.85 -4.56 21.85
C THR A 261 -3.39 -5.00 21.89
#